data_17adf388543a4c13b95e7a981ae35fb7
#
_entry.id   17adf388543a4c13b95e7a981ae35fb7
#
_cell.length_a   1.000
_cell.length_b   1.000
_cell.length_c   1.000
_cell.angle_alpha   90.00
_cell.angle_beta   90.00
_cell.angle_gamma   90.00
#
_symmetry.space_group_name_H-M   'P 1'
#
loop_
_entity.id
_entity.type
_entity.pdbx_description
1 polymer ?
#
loop_
_entity_poly.entity_id
_entity_poly.type
_entity_poly.pdbx_seq_one_letter_code
_entity_poly.pdbx_strand_id
1 'polypeptide(L)'
;MSRGVNKVILVGNLGQKPDMKYTQSNTAVANLSLATSESWKDKDSGDLKTKTEWHRVVYFGKLAEIAEQYLDKGSKLYVEGKLQTRKWQDQAGNDRYLSLIHI
;
A
#
# COMPACT_ATOMS: atom_id res chain seq x y z
N MET A 1 -26.29 1.63 14.56
CA MET A 1 -24.96 1.98 14.04
C MET A 1 -23.96 0.92 14.46
N SER A 2 -23.34 0.28 13.49
CA SER A 2 -22.35 -0.72 13.80
C SER A 2 -21.02 -0.08 14.19
N ARG A 3 -20.36 -0.64 15.16
CA ARG A 3 -19.02 -0.24 15.57
C ARG A 3 -18.06 -1.35 15.19
N GLY A 4 -16.99 -0.99 14.55
CA GLY A 4 -15.97 -1.93 14.16
C GLY A 4 -14.60 -1.31 14.22
N VAL A 5 -13.60 -2.15 14.08
CA VAL A 5 -12.21 -1.71 13.97
C VAL A 5 -11.76 -1.97 12.55
N ASN A 6 -11.25 -0.91 11.92
CA ASN A 6 -10.63 -1.02 10.61
C ASN A 6 -9.22 -0.47 10.73
N LYS A 7 -8.27 -1.36 10.98
CA LYS A 7 -6.89 -1.00 11.22
C LYS A 7 -5.98 -2.00 10.52
N VAL A 8 -5.06 -1.47 9.75
CA VAL A 8 -4.06 -2.27 9.04
C VAL A 8 -2.68 -1.85 9.52
N ILE A 9 -1.84 -2.82 9.84
CA ILE A 9 -0.45 -2.59 10.22
C ILE A 9 0.43 -3.36 9.26
N LEU A 10 1.34 -2.66 8.60
CA LEU A 10 2.27 -3.27 7.66
C LEU A 10 3.69 -2.80 7.96
N VAL A 11 4.64 -3.73 7.86
CA VAL A 11 6.06 -3.42 7.87
C VAL A 11 6.66 -4.05 6.62
N GLY A 12 7.22 -3.22 5.76
CA GLY A 12 7.78 -3.71 4.52
C GLY A 12 8.69 -2.70 3.87
N ASN A 13 9.02 -2.95 2.62
CA ASN A 13 9.93 -2.11 1.85
C ASN A 13 9.24 -1.53 0.63
N LEU A 14 9.58 -0.30 0.29
CA LEU A 14 9.05 0.33 -0.91
C LEU A 14 9.67 -0.29 -2.16
N GLY A 15 8.82 -0.61 -3.14
CA GLY A 15 9.26 -1.14 -4.41
C GLY A 15 9.75 -0.06 -5.36
N GLN A 16 9.35 1.18 -5.12
CA GLN A 16 9.73 2.32 -5.92
C GLN A 16 9.58 3.60 -5.11
N LYS A 17 10.11 4.69 -5.63
CA LYS A 17 9.93 6.01 -5.03
C LYS A 17 8.44 6.36 -4.96
N PRO A 18 7.97 7.06 -3.90
CA PRO A 18 6.57 7.47 -3.83
C PRO A 18 6.13 8.26 -5.06
N ASP A 19 4.96 7.91 -5.60
CA ASP A 19 4.37 8.60 -6.74
C ASP A 19 3.50 9.74 -6.22
N MET A 20 3.94 10.97 -6.50
CA MET A 20 3.30 12.17 -5.99
C MET A 20 2.30 12.73 -6.97
N LYS A 21 1.13 13.08 -6.47
CA LYS A 21 0.09 13.79 -7.24
C LYS A 21 -0.50 14.87 -6.37
N TYR A 22 -1.10 15.86 -7.03
CA TYR A 22 -1.76 16.96 -6.33
C TYR A 22 -3.20 17.05 -6.81
N THR A 23 -4.13 17.24 -5.87
CA THR A 23 -5.54 17.40 -6.20
C THR A 23 -5.80 18.83 -6.72
N GLN A 24 -7.03 19.08 -7.20
CA GLN A 24 -7.43 20.41 -7.64
C GLN A 24 -7.35 21.44 -6.51
N SER A 25 -7.54 21.01 -5.28
CA SER A 25 -7.39 21.86 -4.10
C SER A 25 -5.94 21.98 -3.64
N ASN A 26 -5.00 21.49 -4.43
CA ASN A 26 -3.56 21.54 -4.18
C ASN A 26 -3.12 20.72 -2.96
N THR A 27 -3.86 19.66 -2.66
CA THR A 27 -3.51 18.72 -1.60
C THR A 27 -2.58 17.64 -2.16
N ALA A 28 -1.46 17.43 -1.48
CA ALA A 28 -0.50 16.41 -1.89
C ALA A 28 -1.05 15.01 -1.62
N VAL A 29 -0.84 14.11 -2.57
CA VAL A 29 -1.23 12.69 -2.45
C VAL A 29 -0.02 11.85 -2.86
N ALA A 30 0.44 10.99 -1.97
CA ALA A 30 1.52 10.06 -2.25
C ALA A 30 0.98 8.63 -2.37
N ASN A 31 1.26 8.00 -3.49
CA ASN A 31 0.94 6.59 -3.72
C ASN A 31 2.20 5.77 -3.56
N LEU A 32 2.15 4.78 -2.68
CA LEU A 32 3.30 3.95 -2.36
C LEU A 32 2.97 2.49 -2.65
N SER A 33 3.96 1.76 -3.16
CA SER A 33 3.88 0.32 -3.33
C SER A 33 4.76 -0.32 -2.27
N LEU A 34 4.14 -0.97 -1.29
CA LEU A 34 4.82 -1.56 -0.16
C LEU A 34 4.82 -3.08 -0.29
N ALA A 35 5.99 -3.68 -0.23
CA ALA A 35 6.14 -5.13 -0.33
C ALA A 35 6.30 -5.74 1.06
N THR A 36 5.46 -6.71 1.37
CA THR A 36 5.65 -7.58 2.52
C THR A 36 5.94 -8.98 2.02
N SER A 37 6.92 -9.64 2.64
CA SER A 37 7.35 -10.96 2.20
C SER A 37 7.28 -11.95 3.34
N GLU A 38 6.85 -13.16 3.01
CA GLU A 38 6.83 -14.29 3.91
C GLU A 38 7.68 -15.40 3.31
N SER A 39 8.45 -16.08 4.16
CA SER A 39 9.26 -17.21 3.73
C SER A 39 8.93 -18.41 4.60
N TRP A 40 8.84 -19.57 3.98
CA TRP A 40 8.60 -20.82 4.68
C TRP A 40 9.32 -21.97 3.99
N LYS A 41 9.55 -23.03 4.73
CA LYS A 41 10.15 -24.24 4.18
C LYS A 41 9.05 -25.17 3.67
N ASP A 42 9.15 -25.58 2.40
CA ASP A 42 8.23 -26.54 1.82
C ASP A 42 8.50 -27.93 2.42
N LYS A 43 7.46 -28.56 2.96
CA LYS A 43 7.56 -29.88 3.59
C LYS A 43 7.87 -30.98 2.58
N ASP A 44 7.42 -30.82 1.34
CA ASP A 44 7.57 -31.85 0.31
C ASP A 44 8.94 -31.82 -0.36
N SER A 45 9.41 -30.62 -0.72
CA SER A 45 10.68 -30.45 -1.44
C SER A 45 11.84 -30.07 -0.54
N GLY A 46 11.56 -29.56 0.67
CA GLY A 46 12.58 -29.04 1.56
C GLY A 46 13.14 -27.69 1.14
N ASP A 47 12.62 -27.11 0.05
CA ASP A 47 13.07 -25.82 -0.45
C ASP A 47 12.46 -24.66 0.31
N LEU A 48 13.17 -23.56 0.38
CA LEU A 48 12.66 -22.32 0.92
C LEU A 48 11.77 -21.63 -0.11
N LYS A 49 10.53 -21.37 0.25
CA LYS A 49 9.56 -20.66 -0.59
C LYS A 49 9.35 -19.26 -0.05
N THR A 50 9.22 -18.30 -0.96
CA THR A 50 8.98 -16.90 -0.59
C THR A 50 7.77 -16.39 -1.36
N LYS A 51 6.87 -15.72 -0.65
CA LYS A 51 5.71 -15.06 -1.24
C LYS A 51 5.76 -13.59 -0.89
N THR A 52 5.65 -12.74 -1.91
CA THR A 52 5.63 -11.29 -1.75
C THR A 52 4.24 -10.77 -2.07
N GLU A 53 3.68 -9.99 -1.16
CA GLU A 53 2.43 -9.28 -1.37
C GLU A 53 2.74 -7.80 -1.56
N TRP A 54 2.11 -7.21 -2.57
CA TRP A 54 2.23 -5.78 -2.85
C TRP A 54 1.00 -5.06 -2.34
N HIS A 55 1.21 -4.07 -1.49
CA HIS A 55 0.15 -3.27 -0.91
C HIS A 55 0.21 -1.86 -1.46
N ARG A 56 -0.94 -1.32 -1.83
CA ARG A 56 -1.02 0.08 -2.21
C ARG A 56 -1.36 0.92 -1.01
N VAL A 57 -0.50 1.87 -0.70
CA VAL A 57 -0.64 2.77 0.45
C VAL A 57 -0.79 4.19 -0.07
N VAL A 58 -1.74 4.93 0.48
CA VAL A 58 -2.00 6.31 0.07
C VAL A 58 -1.86 7.23 1.27
N TYR A 59 -0.99 8.22 1.14
CA TYR A 59 -0.84 9.30 2.12
C TYR A 59 -1.38 10.59 1.55
N PHE A 60 -1.94 11.43 2.43
CA PHE A 60 -2.48 12.73 2.05
C PHE A 60 -1.83 13.85 2.84
N GLY A 61 -1.78 15.04 2.21
CA GLY A 61 -1.37 16.27 2.85
C GLY A 61 0.07 16.27 3.31
N LYS A 62 0.29 16.70 4.54
CA LYS A 62 1.64 16.85 5.08
C LYS A 62 2.39 15.53 5.14
N LEU A 63 1.70 14.44 5.44
CA LEU A 63 2.33 13.12 5.49
C LEU A 63 2.84 12.70 4.11
N ALA A 64 2.10 13.04 3.05
CA ALA A 64 2.53 12.79 1.67
C ALA A 64 3.79 13.58 1.34
N GLU A 65 3.87 14.83 1.76
CA GLU A 65 5.05 15.67 1.54
C GLU A 65 6.27 15.12 2.27
N ILE A 66 6.09 14.64 3.50
CA ILE A 66 7.17 14.02 4.26
C ILE A 66 7.65 12.75 3.56
N ALA A 67 6.72 11.94 3.05
CA ALA A 67 7.07 10.72 2.32
C ALA A 67 7.91 11.04 1.08
N GLU A 68 7.56 12.09 0.35
CA GLU A 68 8.34 12.52 -0.81
C GLU A 68 9.78 12.88 -0.45
N GLN A 69 9.98 13.56 0.68
CA GLN A 69 11.29 14.03 1.08
C GLN A 69 12.21 12.92 1.59
N TYR A 70 11.65 11.94 2.32
CA TYR A 70 12.46 11.01 3.09
C TYR A 70 12.40 9.57 2.61
N LEU A 71 11.46 9.21 1.75
CA LEU A 71 11.28 7.83 1.31
C LEU A 71 11.75 7.65 -0.13
N ASP A 72 12.34 6.50 -0.40
CA ASP A 72 12.82 6.14 -1.72
C ASP A 72 12.68 4.64 -1.92
N LYS A 73 13.00 4.16 -3.12
CA LYS A 73 13.02 2.73 -3.42
C LYS A 73 13.86 1.97 -2.40
N GLY A 74 13.29 0.93 -1.83
CA GLY A 74 13.98 0.10 -0.84
C GLY A 74 13.83 0.56 0.60
N SER A 75 13.27 1.73 0.85
CA SER A 75 13.06 2.22 2.21
C SER A 75 12.18 1.27 3.00
N LYS A 76 12.59 0.96 4.23
CA LYS A 76 11.77 0.16 5.14
C LYS A 76 10.79 1.07 5.86
N LEU A 77 9.54 0.63 5.93
CA LEU A 77 8.45 1.47 6.40
C LEU A 77 7.51 0.71 7.30
N TYR A 78 7.16 1.32 8.42
CA TYR A 78 6.04 0.88 9.25
C TYR A 78 4.83 1.73 8.91
N VAL A 79 3.72 1.06 8.55
CA VAL A 79 2.49 1.73 8.13
C VAL A 79 1.36 1.28 9.02
N GLU A 80 0.60 2.23 9.53
CA GLU A 80 -0.64 1.98 10.26
C GLU A 80 -1.73 2.85 9.65
N GLY A 81 -2.82 2.21 9.21
CA GLY A 81 -3.87 2.93 8.53
C GLY A 81 -5.16 2.13 8.46
N LYS A 82 -6.04 2.56 7.58
CA LYS A 82 -7.35 1.94 7.34
C LYS A 82 -7.37 1.28 5.97
N LEU A 83 -8.08 0.16 5.89
CA LEU A 83 -8.34 -0.48 4.61
C LEU A 83 -9.54 0.18 3.95
N GLN A 84 -9.37 0.62 2.71
CA GLN A 84 -10.42 1.21 1.92
C GLN A 84 -10.47 0.54 0.56
N THR A 85 -11.64 0.04 0.18
CA THR A 85 -11.82 -0.60 -1.11
C THR A 85 -12.56 0.35 -2.05
N ARG A 86 -12.01 0.53 -3.25
CA ARG A 86 -12.64 1.32 -4.29
C ARG A 86 -13.06 0.42 -5.43
N LYS A 87 -14.27 0.65 -5.94
CA LYS A 87 -14.81 -0.03 -7.10
C LYS A 87 -14.62 0.86 -8.33
N TRP A 88 -14.17 0.27 -9.43
CA TRP A 88 -14.04 0.99 -10.70
C TRP A 88 -14.35 0.03 -11.85
N GLN A 89 -14.67 0.59 -13.01
CA GLN A 89 -14.91 -0.19 -14.21
C GLN A 89 -13.70 -0.11 -15.13
N ASP A 90 -13.30 -1.25 -15.68
CA ASP A 90 -12.27 -1.27 -16.71
C ASP A 90 -12.86 -0.90 -18.10
N GLN A 91 -12.03 -0.87 -19.12
CA GLN A 91 -12.45 -0.50 -20.46
C GLN A 91 -13.44 -1.49 -21.07
N ALA A 92 -13.46 -2.72 -20.59
CA ALA A 92 -14.41 -3.73 -21.05
C ALA A 92 -15.73 -3.68 -20.29
N GLY A 93 -15.90 -2.74 -19.35
CA GLY A 93 -17.12 -2.59 -18.56
C GLY A 93 -17.20 -3.52 -17.36
N ASN A 94 -16.15 -4.26 -17.05
CA ASN A 94 -16.13 -5.14 -15.88
C ASN A 94 -15.83 -4.35 -14.62
N ASP A 95 -16.52 -4.70 -13.53
CA ASP A 95 -16.26 -4.10 -12.23
C ASP A 95 -14.95 -4.62 -11.65
N ARG A 96 -14.13 -3.69 -11.16
CA ARG A 96 -12.88 -4.01 -10.50
C ARG A 96 -12.86 -3.42 -9.10
N TYR A 97 -12.16 -4.08 -8.21
CA TYR A 97 -12.04 -3.64 -6.82
C TYR A 97 -10.57 -3.41 -6.49
N LEU A 98 -10.30 -2.29 -5.87
CA LEU A 98 -8.96 -1.92 -5.46
C LEU A 98 -8.96 -1.65 -3.96
N SER A 99 -8.18 -2.42 -3.22
CA SER A 99 -8.03 -2.24 -1.78
C SER A 99 -6.84 -1.31 -1.52
N LEU A 100 -7.11 -0.22 -0.82
CA LEU A 100 -6.11 0.79 -0.49
C LEU A 100 -5.95 0.87 1.01
N ILE A 101 -4.73 1.08 1.45
CA ILE A 101 -4.43 1.37 2.85
C ILE A 101 -4.27 2.88 2.95
N HIS A 102 -5.18 3.48 3.68
CA HIS A 102 -5.34 4.93 3.72
C HIS A 102 -4.96 5.45 5.12
N ILE A 103 -4.07 6.39 5.16
CA ILE A 103 -3.57 6.99 6.41
C ILE A 103 -3.96 8.46 6.47
#